data_a5df408d932d4d642cd77e93aab605a6
#
_entry.id   a5df408d932d4d642cd77e93aab605a6
#
_cell.length_a   1.000
_cell.length_b   1.000
_cell.length_c   1.000
_cell.angle_alpha   90.00
_cell.angle_beta   90.00
_cell.angle_gamma   90.00
#
_symmetry.space_group_name_H-M   'P 1'
#
loop_
_entity.id
_entity.type
_entity.pdbx_description
1 polymer ?
#
loop_
_entity_poly.entity_id
_entity_poly.type
_entity_poly.pdbx_seq_one_letter_code
_entity_poly.pdbx_strand_id
1 'polypeptide(L)'
;MTTFVSWHFALISFGVFTFFTVSYLFLAWILKLIFKRIVGSVSLKLTAFFITTAILPLLMVLMLAATYLLFLVGVTESYVFTRVIRYAYHQRTGSHDTDLRFRTHGGKIYFEPEQGTRVEIDSKFFDNVRELTGTDYSAAVIRLSSLVNLEGEPVKHPDAKGEKNERNEKSVGAETPRFAMPIYSSIPESENDEKGIHYDFTLSWPYLTYPVIFPLEKDLSGPILVFMIRVDLKRFASNLFSGKNSFSKVNRELLIFVLALSLAFALFQFYLLLKGVFFAVSMSTATRHLVGGVGEIRKGNFDARIPELRDRNLGQVGEAMNEMAANMQELFQRKMAGEQMAQELEVARRIQSSVLLQGIFGEEEYRIAVHSRASRVVGGDYCNFYKKENGLEILAGDVSGKGLGAAMYVSEVDGLFYGLAARHEAPEVIVEGLHQFFLDRGGGSSFFSATLLDIRPDVGKIDYYRMGDPPLLVKRKDGRWYVSRPKGMIAGMRGVSQILPYLEKVTFPLDEVDGLFLYSDGFLELFPGGEPEIIRILTGLDIGDVESAYTVLASVIDAHASVKELMDDVTVALVSFQILPEVQGTEV
;
A
#
# COMPACT_ATOMS: atom_id res chain seq x y z
N MET A 1 46.81 -6.09 49.86
CA MET A 1 47.10 -4.78 49.20
C MET A 1 46.73 -4.74 47.73
N THR A 2 47.05 -5.78 46.96
CA THR A 2 46.59 -5.92 45.56
C THR A 2 45.09 -5.90 45.36
N THR A 3 44.29 -6.35 46.34
CA THR A 3 42.83 -6.37 46.34
C THR A 3 42.18 -4.97 46.41
N PHE A 4 42.77 -4.02 47.13
CA PHE A 4 42.19 -2.68 47.33
C PHE A 4 42.31 -1.82 46.03
N VAL A 5 43.48 -1.90 45.37
CA VAL A 5 43.70 -1.21 44.08
C VAL A 5 42.80 -1.82 43.02
N SER A 6 42.59 -3.14 43.02
CA SER A 6 41.72 -3.81 42.04
C SER A 6 40.25 -3.42 42.19
N TRP A 7 39.77 -3.18 43.42
CA TRP A 7 38.38 -2.77 43.65
C TRP A 7 38.07 -1.35 43.18
N HIS A 8 38.99 -0.39 43.37
CA HIS A 8 38.81 0.99 42.90
C HIS A 8 38.83 1.06 41.38
N PHE A 9 39.73 0.32 40.75
CA PHE A 9 39.75 0.22 39.27
C PHE A 9 38.53 -0.51 38.71
N ALA A 10 38.07 -1.53 39.41
CA ALA A 10 36.82 -2.21 39.03
C ALA A 10 35.61 -1.27 39.14
N LEU A 11 35.55 -0.44 40.19
CA LEU A 11 34.50 0.57 40.39
C LEU A 11 34.56 1.67 39.32
N ILE A 12 35.74 2.18 38.98
CA ILE A 12 35.94 3.17 37.93
C ILE A 12 35.59 2.57 36.58
N SER A 13 36.04 1.36 36.28
CA SER A 13 35.72 0.65 35.02
C SER A 13 34.22 0.37 34.92
N PHE A 14 33.56 -0.01 36.02
CA PHE A 14 32.12 -0.19 36.09
C PHE A 14 31.37 1.13 35.90
N GLY A 15 31.83 2.22 36.52
CA GLY A 15 31.27 3.56 36.35
C GLY A 15 31.39 4.05 34.91
N VAL A 16 32.55 3.88 34.28
CA VAL A 16 32.79 4.19 32.86
C VAL A 16 31.90 3.35 31.97
N PHE A 17 31.83 2.03 32.20
CA PHE A 17 30.94 1.14 31.45
C PHE A 17 29.47 1.57 31.55
N THR A 18 29.01 1.87 32.78
CA THR A 18 27.64 2.30 33.04
C THR A 18 27.33 3.63 32.34
N PHE A 19 28.26 4.60 32.44
CA PHE A 19 28.13 5.89 31.77
C PHE A 19 28.01 5.73 30.24
N PHE A 20 28.84 4.90 29.62
CA PHE A 20 28.78 4.68 28.19
C PHE A 20 27.55 3.90 27.78
N THR A 21 27.10 2.94 28.57
CA THR A 21 25.84 2.21 28.33
C THR A 21 24.63 3.14 28.37
N VAL A 22 24.57 4.02 29.39
CA VAL A 22 23.49 5.01 29.50
C VAL A 22 23.58 6.04 28.36
N SER A 23 24.77 6.52 28.03
CA SER A 23 24.98 7.43 26.88
C SER A 23 24.59 6.78 25.56
N TYR A 24 24.88 5.49 25.39
CA TYR A 24 24.44 4.69 24.27
C TYR A 24 22.92 4.64 24.15
N LEU A 25 22.22 4.26 25.22
CA LEU A 25 20.76 4.17 25.24
C LEU A 25 20.12 5.54 24.96
N PHE A 26 20.69 6.59 25.51
CA PHE A 26 20.25 7.97 25.32
C PHE A 26 20.46 8.44 23.87
N LEU A 27 21.62 8.17 23.28
CA LEU A 27 21.90 8.49 21.88
C LEU A 27 21.02 7.69 20.93
N ALA A 28 20.81 6.39 21.19
CA ALA A 28 19.90 5.55 20.43
C ALA A 28 18.45 6.07 20.52
N TRP A 29 18.04 6.55 21.68
CA TRP A 29 16.72 7.14 21.90
C TRP A 29 16.57 8.48 21.16
N ILE A 30 17.57 9.37 21.21
CA ILE A 30 17.59 10.63 20.45
C ILE A 30 17.56 10.36 18.95
N LEU A 31 18.37 9.44 18.46
CA LEU A 31 18.40 9.07 17.06
C LEU A 31 17.03 8.52 16.63
N LYS A 32 16.39 7.66 17.45
CA LYS A 32 15.04 7.17 17.18
C LYS A 32 14.00 8.30 17.09
N LEU A 33 14.10 9.32 17.95
CA LEU A 33 13.23 10.51 17.94
C LEU A 33 13.45 11.37 16.68
N ILE A 34 14.71 11.64 16.33
CA ILE A 34 15.10 12.42 15.16
C ILE A 34 14.62 11.71 13.87
N PHE A 35 14.86 10.39 13.79
CA PHE A 35 14.43 9.59 12.63
C PHE A 35 12.91 9.49 12.50
N LYS A 36 12.18 9.46 13.61
CA LYS A 36 10.71 9.46 13.55
C LYS A 36 10.14 10.77 12.98
N ARG A 37 10.86 11.88 13.14
CA ARG A 37 10.36 13.23 12.79
C ARG A 37 10.83 13.74 11.43
N ILE A 38 12.03 13.36 10.97
CA ILE A 38 12.68 13.98 9.80
C ILE A 38 12.59 13.13 8.53
N VAL A 39 12.38 11.82 8.63
CA VAL A 39 12.58 10.94 7.49
C VAL A 39 11.27 10.35 7.00
N GLY A 40 10.80 10.86 5.86
CA GLY A 40 9.59 10.36 5.18
C GLY A 40 9.76 8.98 4.51
N SER A 41 10.97 8.63 4.05
CA SER A 41 11.20 7.39 3.29
C SER A 41 11.58 6.20 4.18
N VAL A 42 10.99 5.05 3.89
CA VAL A 42 11.27 3.77 4.59
C VAL A 42 12.74 3.37 4.44
N SER A 43 13.35 3.63 3.29
CA SER A 43 14.75 3.35 2.98
C SER A 43 15.71 4.07 3.93
N LEU A 44 15.50 5.37 4.15
CA LEU A 44 16.36 6.16 5.02
C LEU A 44 16.21 5.74 6.49
N LYS A 45 14.99 5.32 6.91
CA LYS A 45 14.74 4.75 8.25
C LYS A 45 15.48 3.43 8.44
N LEU A 46 15.44 2.54 7.46
CA LEU A 46 16.14 1.26 7.47
C LEU A 46 17.66 1.45 7.48
N THR A 47 18.20 2.31 6.63
CA THR A 47 19.63 2.63 6.60
C THR A 47 20.10 3.18 7.94
N ALA A 48 19.35 4.09 8.53
CA ALA A 48 19.66 4.66 9.82
C ALA A 48 19.59 3.62 10.95
N PHE A 49 18.61 2.73 10.92
CA PHE A 49 18.53 1.62 11.86
C PHE A 49 19.76 0.70 11.76
N PHE A 50 20.20 0.35 10.56
CA PHE A 50 21.40 -0.47 10.37
C PHE A 50 22.68 0.25 10.78
N ILE A 51 22.81 1.55 10.51
CA ILE A 51 23.95 2.35 10.95
C ILE A 51 24.00 2.39 12.49
N THR A 52 22.88 2.64 13.15
CA THR A 52 22.85 2.71 14.63
C THR A 52 23.10 1.35 15.27
N THR A 53 22.55 0.27 14.73
CA THR A 53 22.76 -1.08 15.26
C THR A 53 24.15 -1.64 14.98
N ALA A 54 24.87 -1.17 13.97
CA ALA A 54 26.22 -1.64 13.64
C ALA A 54 27.33 -0.75 14.25
N ILE A 55 27.21 0.58 14.13
CA ILE A 55 28.27 1.50 14.57
C ILE A 55 28.32 1.61 16.09
N LEU A 56 27.18 1.61 16.73
CA LEU A 56 27.10 1.85 18.18
C LEU A 56 27.70 0.71 19.03
N PRO A 57 27.43 -0.58 18.76
CA PRO A 57 28.14 -1.68 19.43
C PRO A 57 29.63 -1.73 19.10
N LEU A 58 30.01 -1.33 17.88
CA LEU A 58 31.42 -1.25 17.51
C LEU A 58 32.17 -0.22 18.38
N LEU A 59 31.62 0.98 18.55
CA LEU A 59 32.19 2.01 19.42
C LEU A 59 32.27 1.53 20.86
N MET A 60 31.24 0.84 21.35
CA MET A 60 31.22 0.27 22.71
C MET A 60 32.34 -0.76 22.91
N VAL A 61 32.58 -1.65 21.95
CA VAL A 61 33.65 -2.65 22.04
C VAL A 61 35.02 -2.00 21.96
N LEU A 62 35.22 -0.99 21.10
CA LEU A 62 36.47 -0.23 21.03
C LEU A 62 36.75 0.50 22.35
N MET A 63 35.74 1.09 22.97
CA MET A 63 35.88 1.73 24.28
C MET A 63 36.18 0.73 25.39
N LEU A 64 35.52 -0.44 25.40
CA LEU A 64 35.84 -1.51 26.34
C LEU A 64 37.29 -1.99 26.17
N ALA A 65 37.75 -2.17 24.94
CA ALA A 65 39.13 -2.54 24.68
C ALA A 65 40.10 -1.45 25.15
N ALA A 66 39.81 -0.17 24.93
CA ALA A 66 40.61 0.94 25.40
C ALA A 66 40.65 1.02 26.92
N THR A 67 39.51 0.90 27.62
CA THR A 67 39.46 0.91 29.07
C THR A 67 40.19 -0.28 29.67
N TYR A 68 40.07 -1.48 29.07
CA TYR A 68 40.83 -2.65 29.49
C TYR A 68 42.33 -2.46 29.28
N LEU A 69 42.77 -1.85 28.21
CA LEU A 69 44.18 -1.53 27.94
C LEU A 69 44.70 -0.58 29.03
N LEU A 70 43.98 0.50 29.34
CA LEU A 70 44.36 1.45 30.39
C LEU A 70 44.42 0.77 31.79
N PHE A 71 43.47 -0.12 32.07
CA PHE A 71 43.49 -0.93 33.30
C PHE A 71 44.75 -1.82 33.37
N LEU A 72 45.06 -2.50 32.26
CA LEU A 72 46.26 -3.36 32.19
C LEU A 72 47.54 -2.58 32.39
N VAL A 73 47.63 -1.39 31.81
CA VAL A 73 48.77 -0.47 32.03
C VAL A 73 48.92 -0.14 33.51
N GLY A 74 47.83 0.31 34.15
CA GLY A 74 47.83 0.68 35.57
C GLY A 74 48.23 -0.46 36.51
N VAL A 75 47.66 -1.66 36.29
CA VAL A 75 47.98 -2.85 37.14
C VAL A 75 49.43 -3.30 36.93
N THR A 76 49.90 -3.33 35.71
CA THR A 76 51.26 -3.81 35.37
C THR A 76 52.33 -2.89 35.96
N GLU A 77 52.16 -1.60 35.75
CA GLU A 77 53.16 -0.62 36.25
C GLU A 77 53.09 -0.47 37.76
N SER A 78 51.90 -0.53 38.36
CA SER A 78 51.75 -0.56 39.84
C SER A 78 52.45 -1.75 40.48
N TYR A 79 52.36 -2.93 39.84
CA TYR A 79 53.05 -4.13 40.28
C TYR A 79 54.59 -3.98 40.16
N VAL A 80 55.06 -3.51 38.99
CA VAL A 80 56.49 -3.26 38.76
C VAL A 80 57.01 -2.25 39.78
N PHE A 81 56.32 -1.14 39.95
CA PHE A 81 56.69 -0.09 40.90
C PHE A 81 56.78 -0.61 42.34
N THR A 82 55.76 -1.34 42.79
CA THR A 82 55.74 -1.95 44.13
C THR A 82 56.92 -2.92 44.32
N ARG A 83 57.26 -3.69 43.29
CA ARG A 83 58.36 -4.63 43.33
C ARG A 83 59.73 -3.90 43.43
N VAL A 84 59.88 -2.79 42.71
CA VAL A 84 61.08 -1.97 42.77
C VAL A 84 61.22 -1.28 44.12
N ILE A 85 60.15 -0.74 44.69
CA ILE A 85 60.15 -0.18 46.04
C ILE A 85 60.61 -1.25 47.07
N ARG A 86 60.07 -2.48 46.94
CA ARG A 86 60.47 -3.59 47.79
C ARG A 86 61.92 -3.96 47.62
N TYR A 87 62.43 -3.98 46.38
CA TYR A 87 63.83 -4.23 46.11
C TYR A 87 64.76 -3.12 46.71
N ALA A 88 64.45 -1.87 46.50
CA ALA A 88 65.17 -0.74 47.08
C ALA A 88 65.13 -0.75 48.63
N TYR A 89 64.04 -1.19 49.23
CA TYR A 89 63.91 -1.43 50.65
C TYR A 89 64.88 -2.52 51.12
N HIS A 90 64.87 -3.72 50.49
CA HIS A 90 65.78 -4.82 50.85
C HIS A 90 67.24 -4.43 50.73
N GLN A 91 67.60 -3.68 49.68
CA GLN A 91 68.97 -3.21 49.45
C GLN A 91 69.45 -2.26 50.58
N ARG A 92 68.57 -1.40 51.14
CA ARG A 92 68.91 -0.44 52.19
C ARG A 92 68.84 -1.03 53.61
N THR A 93 67.95 -1.94 53.88
CA THR A 93 67.68 -2.46 55.20
C THR A 93 68.36 -3.79 55.50
N GLY A 94 68.79 -4.52 54.45
CA GLY A 94 69.24 -5.91 54.60
C GLY A 94 68.14 -6.89 55.06
N SER A 95 66.90 -6.45 55.21
CA SER A 95 65.77 -7.25 55.66
C SER A 95 65.09 -7.96 54.46
N HIS A 96 64.73 -9.24 54.65
CA HIS A 96 63.96 -10.04 53.66
C HIS A 96 62.46 -10.04 53.91
N ASP A 97 61.99 -9.06 54.70
CA ASP A 97 60.56 -8.93 55.06
C ASP A 97 59.71 -8.71 53.77
N THR A 98 58.59 -9.42 53.65
CA THR A 98 57.68 -9.36 52.49
C THR A 98 56.70 -8.20 52.60
N ASP A 99 56.43 -7.65 53.82
CA ASP A 99 55.48 -6.61 54.06
C ASP A 99 56.13 -5.24 54.22
N LEU A 100 55.87 -4.34 53.30
CA LEU A 100 56.31 -2.94 53.34
C LEU A 100 55.39 -2.18 54.26
N ARG A 101 55.94 -1.74 55.45
CA ARG A 101 55.22 -0.87 56.35
C ARG A 101 55.88 0.51 56.35
N PHE A 102 55.06 1.51 56.18
CA PHE A 102 55.47 2.91 56.22
C PHE A 102 54.89 3.54 57.44
N ARG A 103 55.73 4.37 58.15
CA ARG A 103 55.23 5.19 59.28
C ARG A 103 55.76 6.61 59.16
N THR A 104 54.98 7.55 59.69
CA THR A 104 55.39 8.96 59.80
C THR A 104 55.76 9.26 61.23
N HIS A 105 56.91 9.90 61.44
CA HIS A 105 57.32 10.43 62.78
C HIS A 105 58.03 11.76 62.58
N GLY A 106 57.59 12.83 63.22
CA GLY A 106 58.23 14.15 63.16
C GLY A 106 58.23 14.74 61.69
N GLY A 107 57.25 14.46 60.90
CA GLY A 107 57.18 14.96 59.52
C GLY A 107 58.01 14.17 58.45
N LYS A 108 58.70 13.15 58.91
CA LYS A 108 59.48 12.26 58.06
C LYS A 108 58.83 10.91 57.93
N ILE A 109 59.08 10.22 56.79
CA ILE A 109 58.58 8.88 56.50
C ILE A 109 59.68 7.87 56.75
N TYR A 110 59.31 6.77 57.36
CA TYR A 110 60.24 5.69 57.66
C TYR A 110 59.67 4.35 57.19
N PHE A 111 60.54 3.47 56.69
CA PHE A 111 60.24 2.04 56.64
C PHE A 111 60.34 1.46 58.08
N GLU A 112 59.35 0.72 58.49
CA GLU A 112 59.33 0.03 59.76
C GLU A 112 59.20 -1.49 59.55
N PRO A 113 60.36 -2.21 59.43
CA PRO A 113 60.34 -3.66 59.31
C PRO A 113 59.87 -4.34 60.62
N GLU A 114 59.30 -5.57 60.53
CA GLU A 114 58.96 -6.30 61.77
C GLU A 114 60.17 -6.61 62.63
N GLN A 115 61.33 -6.81 62.01
CA GLN A 115 62.61 -6.98 62.66
C GLN A 115 63.68 -6.14 61.96
N GLY A 116 64.34 -5.20 62.70
CA GLY A 116 65.41 -4.37 62.14
C GLY A 116 65.29 -2.89 62.55
N THR A 117 66.24 -2.07 62.02
CA THR A 117 66.34 -0.62 62.32
C THR A 117 65.41 0.16 61.36
N ARG A 118 64.75 1.18 61.92
CA ARG A 118 63.96 2.14 61.10
C ARG A 118 64.89 2.85 60.13
N VAL A 119 64.44 2.88 58.87
CA VAL A 119 65.18 3.56 57.75
C VAL A 119 64.36 4.76 57.31
N GLU A 120 64.96 5.97 57.40
CA GLU A 120 64.36 7.19 56.90
C GLU A 120 64.31 7.12 55.32
N ILE A 121 63.18 7.51 54.81
CA ILE A 121 63.00 7.63 53.36
C ILE A 121 63.37 9.05 52.96
N ASP A 122 64.58 9.19 52.44
CA ASP A 122 65.14 10.45 51.95
C ASP A 122 64.99 10.63 50.42
N SER A 123 65.38 11.80 49.92
CA SER A 123 65.36 12.09 48.49
C SER A 123 66.18 11.08 47.67
N LYS A 124 67.29 10.60 48.22
CA LYS A 124 68.11 9.58 47.55
C LYS A 124 67.42 8.25 47.37
N PHE A 125 66.51 7.89 48.27
CA PHE A 125 65.65 6.71 48.07
C PHE A 125 64.73 6.89 46.88
N PHE A 126 64.10 8.04 46.77
CA PHE A 126 63.18 8.34 45.66
C PHE A 126 63.94 8.41 44.34
N ASP A 127 65.13 9.00 44.29
CA ASP A 127 65.99 9.04 43.11
C ASP A 127 66.42 7.63 42.66
N ASN A 128 66.77 6.76 43.60
CA ASN A 128 67.09 5.36 43.30
C ASN A 128 65.89 4.60 42.73
N VAL A 129 64.68 4.79 43.29
CA VAL A 129 63.45 4.19 42.74
C VAL A 129 63.18 4.70 41.34
N ARG A 130 63.39 5.98 41.05
CA ARG A 130 63.29 6.57 39.71
C ARG A 130 64.27 5.93 38.72
N GLU A 131 65.51 5.80 39.11
CA GLU A 131 66.56 5.19 38.30
C GLU A 131 66.25 3.72 37.98
N LEU A 132 65.75 2.96 38.97
CA LEU A 132 65.39 1.55 38.81
C LEU A 132 64.11 1.33 38.02
N THR A 133 63.12 2.19 38.12
CA THR A 133 61.86 2.09 37.37
C THR A 133 61.97 2.72 36.01
N GLY A 134 62.80 3.74 35.83
CA GLY A 134 62.88 4.58 34.65
C GLY A 134 61.59 5.36 34.37
N THR A 135 60.76 5.55 35.39
CA THR A 135 59.48 6.27 35.31
C THR A 135 59.48 7.49 36.20
N ASP A 136 58.94 8.59 35.70
CA ASP A 136 58.77 9.80 36.53
C ASP A 136 57.54 9.62 37.44
N TYR A 137 57.65 10.08 38.66
CA TYR A 137 56.59 10.03 39.66
C TYR A 137 56.69 11.16 40.66
N SER A 138 55.61 11.45 41.34
CA SER A 138 55.58 12.31 42.55
C SER A 138 55.06 11.52 43.76
N ALA A 139 55.51 11.88 44.96
CA ALA A 139 55.08 11.25 46.19
C ALA A 139 54.55 12.31 47.17
N ALA A 140 53.43 12.03 47.78
CA ALA A 140 52.84 12.89 48.80
C ALA A 140 52.15 12.08 49.91
N VAL A 141 52.11 12.66 51.12
CA VAL A 141 51.28 12.11 52.21
C VAL A 141 49.97 12.85 52.26
N ILE A 142 48.88 12.09 52.24
CA ILE A 142 47.52 12.60 52.29
C ILE A 142 46.82 12.01 53.52
N ARG A 143 46.08 12.84 54.27
CA ARG A 143 45.20 12.36 55.34
C ARG A 143 43.79 12.13 54.79
N LEU A 144 43.30 10.91 54.91
CA LEU A 144 41.98 10.53 54.43
C LEU A 144 40.83 11.29 55.11
N SER A 145 41.01 11.64 56.39
CA SER A 145 40.04 12.43 57.16
C SER A 145 39.74 13.82 56.58
N SER A 146 40.66 14.34 55.77
CA SER A 146 40.47 15.63 55.09
C SER A 146 39.81 15.50 53.70
N LEU A 147 39.66 14.28 53.16
CA LEU A 147 38.95 14.00 51.93
C LEU A 147 37.45 13.69 52.11
N VAL A 148 37.04 13.37 53.36
CA VAL A 148 35.66 12.88 53.66
C VAL A 148 34.73 13.97 54.18
N ASN A 149 35.19 15.21 54.42
CA ASN A 149 34.25 16.30 54.72
C ASN A 149 33.53 16.77 53.44
N LEU A 150 32.56 15.95 53.01
CA LEU A 150 31.60 16.26 51.94
C LEU A 150 30.50 17.25 52.38
N GLU A 151 30.49 17.74 53.62
CA GLU A 151 29.60 18.80 54.09
C GLU A 151 30.38 20.11 54.20
N GLY A 152 30.06 21.02 53.25
CA GLY A 152 30.73 22.28 53.03
C GLY A 152 30.62 23.32 54.15
N GLU A 153 31.16 23.08 55.34
CA GLU A 153 31.45 24.14 56.27
C GLU A 153 32.95 24.46 56.31
N PRO A 154 33.33 25.74 56.17
CA PRO A 154 34.74 26.12 56.29
C PRO A 154 35.18 25.93 57.76
N VAL A 155 36.18 25.05 57.94
CA VAL A 155 36.82 24.86 59.23
C VAL A 155 37.39 26.20 59.70
N LYS A 156 36.78 26.83 60.73
CA LYS A 156 37.31 27.98 61.41
C LYS A 156 38.57 27.55 62.21
N HIS A 157 39.74 28.07 61.79
CA HIS A 157 40.95 27.96 62.57
C HIS A 157 40.85 28.80 63.86
N PRO A 158 41.16 28.27 65.00
CA PRO A 158 41.41 29.09 66.22
C PRO A 158 42.79 29.74 66.12
N ASP A 159 42.80 31.05 66.32
CA ASP A 159 43.93 31.89 66.71
C ASP A 159 45.05 32.14 65.68
N ALA A 160 44.91 33.24 64.97
CA ALA A 160 45.99 34.16 64.66
C ALA A 160 45.47 35.60 64.83
N LYS A 161 45.68 36.16 66.02
CA LYS A 161 45.63 37.61 66.22
C LYS A 161 46.92 38.22 65.63
N GLY A 162 46.77 39.24 64.87
CA GLY A 162 47.83 40.19 64.63
C GLY A 162 48.01 40.65 63.19
N GLU A 163 47.67 41.91 63.03
CA GLU A 163 48.10 42.92 62.07
C GLU A 163 47.38 43.04 60.68
N LYS A 164 46.62 44.11 60.68
CA LYS A 164 46.17 44.82 59.49
C LYS A 164 47.34 45.33 58.68
N ASN A 165 47.39 45.05 57.42
CA ASN A 165 47.81 46.02 56.41
C ASN A 165 47.05 45.88 55.10
N GLU A 166 46.46 47.00 54.74
CA GLU A 166 45.77 47.23 53.46
C GLU A 166 46.73 47.14 52.30
N ARG A 167 46.34 46.48 51.29
CA ARG A 167 46.31 46.88 49.84
C ARG A 167 46.48 45.68 48.89
N ASN A 168 45.54 45.69 48.03
CA ASN A 168 45.46 45.13 46.69
C ASN A 168 44.58 43.89 46.51
N GLU A 169 43.31 44.19 46.18
CA GLU A 169 42.54 43.38 45.28
C GLU A 169 43.28 43.15 43.96
N LYS A 170 43.54 41.91 43.66
CA LYS A 170 43.34 41.27 42.33
C LYS A 170 43.96 39.88 42.32
N SER A 171 43.18 38.96 41.83
CA SER A 171 43.42 37.52 41.55
C SER A 171 42.91 36.56 42.65
N VAL A 172 41.63 36.18 42.47
CA VAL A 172 41.12 34.94 43.01
C VAL A 172 41.69 33.81 42.19
N GLY A 173 42.91 33.40 42.54
CA GLY A 173 43.49 32.12 42.19
C GLY A 173 42.86 31.07 43.08
N ALA A 174 42.25 30.03 42.50
CA ALA A 174 41.72 28.88 43.23
C ALA A 174 42.86 28.33 44.14
N GLU A 175 42.74 28.54 45.46
CA GLU A 175 43.61 27.91 46.42
C GLU A 175 43.45 26.40 46.33
N THR A 176 44.53 25.73 45.91
CA THR A 176 44.66 24.27 46.01
C THR A 176 44.47 23.86 47.46
N PRO A 177 43.66 22.85 47.76
CA PRO A 177 43.46 22.41 49.13
C PRO A 177 44.80 21.94 49.72
N ARG A 178 45.25 22.55 50.82
CA ARG A 178 46.47 22.22 51.55
C ARG A 178 46.40 20.87 52.30
N PHE A 179 45.87 19.84 51.63
CA PHE A 179 45.61 18.51 52.23
C PHE A 179 46.71 17.49 51.92
N ALA A 180 47.62 17.82 51.03
CA ALA A 180 48.72 16.94 50.68
C ALA A 180 50.08 17.61 50.97
N MET A 181 50.94 16.91 51.69
CA MET A 181 52.33 17.31 51.84
C MET A 181 53.16 16.66 50.73
N PRO A 182 53.58 17.39 49.70
CA PRO A 182 54.45 16.84 48.68
C PRO A 182 55.80 16.49 49.28
N ILE A 183 56.30 15.31 49.03
CA ILE A 183 57.57 14.81 49.57
C ILE A 183 58.63 14.78 48.49
N TYR A 184 58.25 14.43 47.29
CA TYR A 184 59.16 14.27 46.14
C TYR A 184 58.40 14.44 44.81
N SER A 185 59.06 15.06 43.84
CA SER A 185 58.58 15.08 42.48
C SER A 185 59.74 15.00 41.50
N SER A 186 59.69 14.05 40.60
CA SER A 186 60.61 13.94 39.45
C SER A 186 60.00 14.47 38.16
N ILE A 187 58.78 14.93 38.21
CA ILE A 187 58.06 15.50 37.06
C ILE A 187 58.59 16.91 36.85
N PRO A 188 59.03 17.30 35.63
CA PRO A 188 59.61 18.62 35.36
C PRO A 188 58.64 19.77 35.78
N GLU A 189 59.17 20.80 36.44
CA GLU A 189 58.41 21.96 36.92
C GLU A 189 57.71 22.75 35.81
N SER A 190 58.25 22.71 34.57
CA SER A 190 57.65 23.41 33.45
C SER A 190 56.24 22.92 33.06
N GLU A 191 55.83 21.77 33.54
CA GLU A 191 54.48 21.23 33.36
C GLU A 191 53.62 21.32 34.63
N ASN A 192 54.15 21.76 35.75
CA ASN A 192 53.46 21.88 37.04
C ASN A 192 53.00 23.32 37.37
N ASP A 193 53.37 24.31 36.52
CA ASP A 193 53.40 25.72 36.93
C ASP A 193 52.07 26.44 37.03
N GLU A 194 50.92 25.83 36.71
CA GLU A 194 49.65 26.56 36.88
C GLU A 194 48.55 25.87 37.72
N LYS A 195 48.68 24.61 38.08
CA LYS A 195 47.53 23.87 38.67
C LYS A 195 47.90 22.84 39.71
N GLY A 196 48.74 23.10 40.69
CA GLY A 196 48.94 22.18 41.83
C GLY A 196 49.07 20.69 41.46
N ILE A 197 49.74 19.88 42.28
CA ILE A 197 49.85 18.43 42.01
C ILE A 197 48.43 17.81 42.01
N HIS A 198 47.93 17.45 40.83
CA HIS A 198 46.67 16.71 40.75
C HIS A 198 46.89 15.26 41.15
N TYR A 199 46.20 14.83 42.20
CA TYR A 199 46.21 13.46 42.71
C TYR A 199 45.20 12.56 42.01
N ASP A 200 44.64 13.02 40.87
CA ASP A 200 43.63 12.32 40.12
C ASP A 200 44.25 11.53 38.97
N PHE A 201 43.53 10.51 38.51
CA PHE A 201 43.82 9.81 37.29
C PHE A 201 43.69 10.77 36.11
N THR A 202 44.82 11.06 35.43
CA THR A 202 44.80 11.93 34.26
C THR A 202 45.38 11.24 33.04
N LEU A 203 44.75 11.40 31.92
CA LEU A 203 45.24 10.98 30.63
C LEU A 203 45.60 12.23 29.83
N SER A 204 46.89 12.54 29.72
CA SER A 204 47.40 13.57 28.85
C SER A 204 48.31 12.90 27.82
N TRP A 205 47.84 12.82 26.58
CA TRP A 205 48.63 12.13 25.54
C TRP A 205 50.03 12.69 25.39
N PRO A 206 51.10 11.87 25.40
CA PRO A 206 51.14 10.39 25.45
C PRO A 206 51.28 9.80 26.86
N TYR A 207 50.96 10.51 27.92
CA TYR A 207 51.21 10.11 29.31
C TYR A 207 49.91 9.72 30.04
N LEU A 208 50.04 8.69 30.85
CA LEU A 208 48.99 8.24 31.79
C LEU A 208 49.49 8.37 33.21
N THR A 209 48.78 9.12 34.05
CA THR A 209 49.10 9.27 35.45
C THR A 209 48.12 8.50 36.30
N TYR A 210 48.60 7.69 37.24
CA TYR A 210 47.73 6.90 38.14
C TYR A 210 48.38 6.80 39.52
N PRO A 211 47.58 6.68 40.62
CA PRO A 211 48.07 6.60 41.97
C PRO A 211 48.42 5.16 42.38
N VAL A 212 49.49 5.01 43.13
CA VAL A 212 49.83 3.83 43.93
C VAL A 212 49.84 4.23 45.40
N ILE A 213 48.99 3.59 46.18
CA ILE A 213 48.67 4.01 47.53
C ILE A 213 49.23 3.00 48.56
N PHE A 214 49.93 3.51 49.55
CA PHE A 214 50.44 2.76 50.69
C PHE A 214 49.86 3.34 51.98
N PRO A 215 49.13 2.59 52.82
CA PRO A 215 48.69 3.05 54.11
C PRO A 215 49.90 3.19 55.07
N LEU A 216 49.95 4.29 55.79
CA LEU A 216 51.00 4.57 56.76
C LEU A 216 50.69 4.04 58.16
N GLU A 217 49.41 3.69 58.40
CA GLU A 217 48.94 3.09 59.64
C GLU A 217 48.07 1.86 59.36
N LYS A 218 47.89 1.00 60.38
CA LYS A 218 47.02 -0.19 60.22
C LYS A 218 45.55 0.18 59.99
N ASP A 219 45.16 1.36 60.48
CA ASP A 219 43.81 1.88 60.26
C ASP A 219 43.73 2.71 58.99
N LEU A 220 42.70 2.43 58.20
CA LEU A 220 42.47 3.10 56.91
C LEU A 220 42.06 4.59 57.06
N SER A 221 41.76 5.03 58.30
CA SER A 221 41.48 6.44 58.61
C SER A 221 42.75 7.29 58.78
N GLY A 222 43.92 6.65 58.85
CA GLY A 222 45.21 7.28 58.97
C GLY A 222 45.77 7.91 57.70
N PRO A 223 46.97 8.54 57.85
CA PRO A 223 47.65 9.10 56.69
C PRO A 223 48.06 8.00 55.67
N ILE A 224 47.95 8.32 54.41
CA ILE A 224 48.31 7.44 53.29
C ILE A 224 49.47 8.09 52.51
N LEU A 225 50.40 7.27 52.03
CA LEU A 225 51.45 7.68 51.10
C LEU A 225 50.95 7.35 49.66
N VAL A 226 50.86 8.37 48.85
CA VAL A 226 50.43 8.25 47.45
C VAL A 226 51.58 8.55 46.53
N PHE A 227 51.88 7.60 45.63
CA PHE A 227 52.77 7.78 44.52
C PHE A 227 51.96 8.00 43.27
N MET A 228 52.12 9.16 42.62
CA MET A 228 51.50 9.44 41.31
C MET A 228 52.53 9.04 40.23
N ILE A 229 52.29 7.95 39.57
CA ILE A 229 53.20 7.39 38.57
C ILE A 229 52.77 7.89 37.20
N ARG A 230 53.71 8.46 36.44
CA ARG A 230 53.51 8.95 35.08
C ARG A 230 54.10 7.95 34.09
N VAL A 231 53.26 7.28 33.34
CA VAL A 231 53.66 6.28 32.35
C VAL A 231 53.54 6.84 30.95
N ASP A 232 54.61 6.71 30.18
CA ASP A 232 54.63 6.99 28.74
C ASP A 232 54.02 5.79 28.02
N LEU A 233 52.85 6.01 27.44
CA LEU A 233 52.07 4.98 26.71
C LEU A 233 52.81 4.44 25.48
N LYS A 234 53.67 5.27 24.80
CA LYS A 234 54.45 4.82 23.68
C LYS A 234 55.56 3.85 24.12
N ARG A 235 56.24 4.19 25.22
CA ARG A 235 57.28 3.35 25.81
C ARG A 235 56.68 2.06 26.38
N PHE A 236 55.52 2.16 27.03
CA PHE A 236 54.78 0.99 27.52
C PHE A 236 54.42 0.04 26.40
N ALA A 237 53.83 0.54 25.30
CA ALA A 237 53.46 -0.26 24.12
C ALA A 237 54.73 -0.94 23.50
N SER A 238 55.81 -0.20 23.33
CA SER A 238 57.09 -0.76 22.85
C SER A 238 57.60 -1.89 23.75
N ASN A 239 57.58 -1.70 25.08
CA ASN A 239 58.02 -2.71 26.04
C ASN A 239 57.10 -3.95 26.09
N LEU A 240 55.79 -3.75 25.90
CA LEU A 240 54.79 -4.83 25.86
C LEU A 240 55.06 -5.77 24.67
N PHE A 241 55.42 -5.21 23.51
CA PHE A 241 55.70 -5.99 22.30
C PHE A 241 57.13 -6.52 22.24
N SER A 242 58.11 -5.92 22.98
CA SER A 242 59.54 -6.34 22.94
C SER A 242 59.86 -7.57 23.81
N GLY A 243 58.93 -8.02 24.66
CA GLY A 243 59.05 -9.28 25.42
C GLY A 243 60.14 -9.32 26.48
N LYS A 244 60.70 -8.17 26.89
CA LYS A 244 61.84 -8.11 27.83
C LYS A 244 61.51 -8.46 29.31
N ASN A 245 60.25 -8.54 29.69
CA ASN A 245 59.86 -8.79 31.10
C ASN A 245 59.07 -10.10 31.26
N SER A 246 59.46 -10.98 32.19
CA SER A 246 58.79 -12.29 32.45
C SER A 246 57.30 -12.19 32.82
N PHE A 247 56.87 -11.09 33.42
CA PHE A 247 55.47 -10.79 33.76
C PHE A 247 54.65 -10.46 32.52
N SER A 248 55.35 -10.07 31.44
CA SER A 248 54.71 -9.65 30.19
C SER A 248 54.12 -10.81 29.37
N LYS A 249 54.51 -12.07 29.61
CA LYS A 249 54.17 -13.18 28.73
C LYS A 249 52.65 -13.52 28.79
N VAL A 250 52.11 -13.74 29.98
CA VAL A 250 50.68 -14.04 30.19
C VAL A 250 49.82 -12.84 29.82
N ASN A 251 50.21 -11.64 30.27
CA ASN A 251 49.49 -10.42 29.95
C ASN A 251 49.51 -10.06 28.44
N ARG A 252 50.64 -10.35 27.75
CA ARG A 252 50.76 -10.17 26.33
C ARG A 252 49.83 -11.10 25.55
N GLU A 253 49.80 -12.39 25.90
CA GLU A 253 48.93 -13.37 25.24
C GLU A 253 47.45 -13.00 25.43
N LEU A 254 47.05 -12.59 26.67
CA LEU A 254 45.70 -12.12 26.94
C LEU A 254 45.35 -10.84 26.16
N LEU A 255 46.32 -9.87 26.09
CA LEU A 255 46.13 -8.64 25.31
C LEU A 255 45.94 -8.95 23.81
N ILE A 256 46.83 -9.81 23.25
CA ILE A 256 46.71 -10.22 21.83
C ILE A 256 45.36 -10.91 21.60
N PHE A 257 44.94 -11.78 22.52
CA PHE A 257 43.63 -12.44 22.42
C PHE A 257 42.46 -11.43 22.43
N VAL A 258 42.48 -10.45 23.35
CA VAL A 258 41.45 -9.40 23.42
C VAL A 258 41.44 -8.52 22.17
N LEU A 259 42.63 -8.13 21.68
CA LEU A 259 42.74 -7.34 20.47
C LEU A 259 42.27 -8.13 19.22
N ALA A 260 42.65 -9.40 19.11
CA ALA A 260 42.19 -10.27 18.04
C ALA A 260 40.67 -10.47 18.06
N LEU A 261 40.10 -10.69 19.26
CA LEU A 261 38.65 -10.81 19.45
C LEU A 261 37.93 -9.51 19.09
N SER A 262 38.47 -8.37 19.53
CA SER A 262 37.92 -7.04 19.19
C SER A 262 37.95 -6.76 17.71
N LEU A 263 39.09 -7.10 17.05
CA LEU A 263 39.21 -6.97 15.60
C LEU A 263 38.24 -7.89 14.84
N ALA A 264 38.10 -9.16 15.28
CA ALA A 264 37.17 -10.09 14.68
C ALA A 264 35.71 -9.58 14.81
N PHE A 265 35.37 -9.04 16.00
CA PHE A 265 34.07 -8.44 16.23
C PHE A 265 33.86 -7.18 15.38
N ALA A 266 34.86 -6.32 15.23
CA ALA A 266 34.82 -5.13 14.38
C ALA A 266 34.58 -5.51 12.91
N LEU A 267 35.30 -6.52 12.42
CA LEU A 267 35.12 -7.03 11.06
C LEU A 267 33.72 -7.63 10.84
N PHE A 268 33.21 -8.36 11.84
CA PHE A 268 31.85 -8.90 11.78
C PHE A 268 30.79 -7.77 11.75
N GLN A 269 30.94 -6.75 12.59
CA GLN A 269 30.05 -5.58 12.58
C GLN A 269 30.11 -4.80 11.26
N PHE A 270 31.31 -4.66 10.71
CA PHE A 270 31.49 -4.02 9.38
C PHE A 270 30.80 -4.83 8.27
N TYR A 271 30.91 -6.16 8.32
CA TYR A 271 30.18 -7.05 7.41
C TYR A 271 28.66 -6.88 7.52
N LEU A 272 28.12 -6.84 8.75
CA LEU A 272 26.69 -6.61 8.98
C LEU A 272 26.24 -5.24 8.47
N LEU A 273 27.04 -4.20 8.67
CA LEU A 273 26.79 -2.86 8.14
C LEU A 273 26.67 -2.89 6.61
N LEU A 274 27.65 -3.48 5.92
CA LEU A 274 27.63 -3.59 4.47
C LEU A 274 26.39 -4.35 3.97
N LYS A 275 26.05 -5.47 4.61
CA LYS A 275 24.84 -6.24 4.30
C LYS A 275 23.57 -5.42 4.51
N GLY A 276 23.50 -4.66 5.60
CA GLY A 276 22.37 -3.79 5.92
C GLY A 276 22.18 -2.67 4.90
N VAL A 277 23.28 -2.00 4.52
CA VAL A 277 23.25 -0.94 3.48
C VAL A 277 22.79 -1.53 2.14
N PHE A 278 23.37 -2.67 1.74
CA PHE A 278 22.99 -3.34 0.50
C PHE A 278 21.50 -3.72 0.48
N PHE A 279 20.99 -4.28 1.59
CA PHE A 279 19.59 -4.60 1.75
C PHE A 279 18.70 -3.36 1.67
N ALA A 280 19.07 -2.27 2.36
CA ALA A 280 18.31 -1.02 2.34
C ALA A 280 18.23 -0.40 0.94
N VAL A 281 19.33 -0.41 0.17
CA VAL A 281 19.37 0.08 -1.21
C VAL A 281 18.50 -0.79 -2.12
N SER A 282 18.60 -2.12 -2.00
CA SER A 282 17.80 -3.08 -2.78
C SER A 282 16.31 -2.89 -2.51
N MET A 283 15.92 -2.81 -1.24
CA MET A 283 14.54 -2.58 -0.81
C MET A 283 13.98 -1.24 -1.32
N SER A 284 14.81 -0.17 -1.25
CA SER A 284 14.44 1.16 -1.74
C SER A 284 14.16 1.15 -3.24
N THR A 285 15.02 0.51 -4.00
CA THR A 285 14.89 0.41 -5.45
C THR A 285 13.64 -0.39 -5.84
N ALA A 286 13.43 -1.54 -5.20
CA ALA A 286 12.26 -2.36 -5.43
C ALA A 286 10.95 -1.62 -5.10
N THR A 287 10.89 -0.94 -3.96
CA THR A 287 9.71 -0.14 -3.59
C THR A 287 9.44 0.98 -4.59
N ARG A 288 10.49 1.64 -5.10
CA ARG A 288 10.34 2.69 -6.11
C ARG A 288 9.75 2.15 -7.41
N HIS A 289 10.20 0.99 -7.89
CA HIS A 289 9.64 0.34 -9.08
C HIS A 289 8.19 -0.05 -8.88
N LEU A 290 7.84 -0.62 -7.71
CA LEU A 290 6.44 -0.96 -7.38
C LEU A 290 5.54 0.28 -7.36
N VAL A 291 5.93 1.33 -6.63
CA VAL A 291 5.14 2.58 -6.55
C VAL A 291 5.03 3.26 -7.91
N GLY A 292 6.11 3.28 -8.69
CA GLY A 292 6.10 3.81 -10.05
C GLY A 292 5.16 3.05 -10.98
N GLY A 293 5.25 1.71 -10.99
CA GLY A 293 4.37 0.85 -11.78
C GLY A 293 2.90 1.02 -11.43
N VAL A 294 2.56 1.00 -10.13
CA VAL A 294 1.19 1.27 -9.65
C VAL A 294 0.72 2.66 -10.07
N GLY A 295 1.62 3.65 -10.02
CA GLY A 295 1.32 5.01 -10.46
C GLY A 295 0.92 5.09 -11.94
N GLU A 296 1.60 4.36 -12.81
CA GLU A 296 1.27 4.27 -14.23
C GLU A 296 -0.05 3.52 -14.48
N ILE A 297 -0.25 2.37 -13.82
CA ILE A 297 -1.52 1.61 -13.89
C ILE A 297 -2.70 2.49 -13.46
N ARG A 298 -2.55 3.28 -12.40
CA ARG A 298 -3.58 4.22 -11.92
C ARG A 298 -3.91 5.32 -12.94
N LYS A 299 -2.96 5.73 -13.78
CA LYS A 299 -3.19 6.67 -14.88
C LYS A 299 -3.87 6.06 -16.10
N GLY A 300 -4.15 4.76 -16.07
CA GLY A 300 -4.72 4.02 -17.18
C GLY A 300 -3.69 3.42 -18.14
N ASN A 301 -2.41 3.51 -17.85
CA ASN A 301 -1.36 2.86 -18.64
C ASN A 301 -1.21 1.40 -18.20
N PHE A 302 -2.06 0.53 -18.74
CA PHE A 302 -2.07 -0.90 -18.42
C PHE A 302 -0.97 -1.69 -19.14
N ASP A 303 -0.24 -1.07 -20.08
CA ASP A 303 0.93 -1.67 -20.74
C ASP A 303 2.20 -1.56 -19.90
N ALA A 304 2.19 -0.68 -18.87
CA ALA A 304 3.30 -0.57 -17.94
C ALA A 304 3.54 -1.89 -17.22
N ARG A 305 4.82 -2.31 -17.12
CA ARG A 305 5.23 -3.52 -16.42
C ARG A 305 6.26 -3.17 -15.35
N ILE A 306 6.04 -3.74 -14.17
CA ILE A 306 7.01 -3.70 -13.09
C ILE A 306 8.12 -4.69 -13.44
N PRO A 307 9.41 -4.26 -13.46
CA PRO A 307 10.52 -5.14 -13.79
C PRO A 307 10.70 -6.22 -12.73
N GLU A 308 11.38 -7.30 -13.09
CA GLU A 308 11.72 -8.38 -12.17
C GLU A 308 12.56 -7.85 -11.00
N LEU A 309 12.09 -8.06 -9.77
CA LEU A 309 12.73 -7.59 -8.56
C LEU A 309 13.58 -8.70 -7.94
N ARG A 310 14.76 -8.36 -7.43
CA ARG A 310 15.70 -9.31 -6.83
C ARG A 310 15.17 -9.96 -5.54
N ASP A 311 14.33 -9.28 -4.79
CA ASP A 311 13.71 -9.82 -3.60
C ASP A 311 12.50 -10.68 -3.99
N ARG A 312 12.48 -11.93 -3.52
CA ARG A 312 11.44 -12.91 -3.88
C ARG A 312 10.03 -12.45 -3.50
N ASN A 313 9.88 -11.86 -2.31
CA ASN A 313 8.56 -11.45 -1.82
C ASN A 313 8.05 -10.22 -2.59
N LEU A 314 8.93 -9.24 -2.84
CA LEU A 314 8.59 -8.06 -3.63
C LEU A 314 8.41 -8.42 -5.11
N GLY A 315 9.16 -9.42 -5.61
CA GLY A 315 8.99 -9.98 -6.94
C GLY A 315 7.59 -10.55 -7.15
N GLN A 316 7.09 -11.37 -6.22
CA GLN A 316 5.73 -11.90 -6.26
C GLN A 316 4.66 -10.79 -6.27
N VAL A 317 4.88 -9.72 -5.50
CA VAL A 317 3.98 -8.55 -5.53
C VAL A 317 4.02 -7.86 -6.90
N GLY A 318 5.21 -7.71 -7.49
CA GLY A 318 5.38 -7.14 -8.83
C GLY A 318 4.69 -7.96 -9.91
N GLU A 319 4.83 -9.30 -9.86
CA GLU A 319 4.15 -10.23 -10.77
C GLU A 319 2.63 -10.15 -10.64
N ALA A 320 2.10 -10.21 -9.40
CA ALA A 320 0.66 -10.08 -9.16
C ALA A 320 0.10 -8.74 -9.66
N MET A 321 0.87 -7.65 -9.54
CA MET A 321 0.48 -6.35 -10.09
C MET A 321 0.50 -6.32 -11.63
N ASN A 322 1.47 -6.98 -12.25
CA ASN A 322 1.53 -7.12 -13.71
C ASN A 322 0.36 -7.94 -14.24
N GLU A 323 -0.03 -9.02 -13.55
CA GLU A 323 -1.20 -9.83 -13.86
C GLU A 323 -2.50 -9.01 -13.70
N MET A 324 -2.62 -8.25 -12.62
CA MET A 324 -3.75 -7.35 -12.41
C MET A 324 -3.86 -6.30 -13.53
N ALA A 325 -2.74 -5.71 -13.97
CA ALA A 325 -2.73 -4.75 -15.07
C ALA A 325 -3.20 -5.39 -16.39
N ALA A 326 -2.75 -6.63 -16.69
CA ALA A 326 -3.19 -7.37 -17.87
C ALA A 326 -4.69 -7.67 -17.83
N ASN A 327 -5.22 -8.13 -16.70
CA ASN A 327 -6.65 -8.39 -16.52
C ASN A 327 -7.49 -7.10 -16.64
N MET A 328 -7.00 -5.98 -16.10
CA MET A 328 -7.66 -4.66 -16.25
C MET A 328 -7.67 -4.20 -17.71
N GLN A 329 -6.59 -4.42 -18.46
CA GLN A 329 -6.51 -4.10 -19.88
C GLN A 329 -7.55 -4.88 -20.68
N GLU A 330 -7.66 -6.19 -20.42
CA GLU A 330 -8.66 -7.04 -21.09
C GLU A 330 -10.09 -6.60 -20.75
N LEU A 331 -10.39 -6.35 -19.48
CA LEU A 331 -11.70 -5.85 -19.05
C LEU A 331 -12.04 -4.50 -19.70
N PHE A 332 -11.07 -3.60 -19.78
CA PHE A 332 -11.26 -2.30 -20.40
C PHE A 332 -11.54 -2.43 -21.90
N GLN A 333 -10.80 -3.29 -22.63
CA GLN A 333 -11.04 -3.56 -24.04
C GLN A 333 -12.44 -4.16 -24.26
N ARG A 334 -12.84 -5.15 -23.45
CA ARG A 334 -14.20 -5.74 -23.51
C ARG A 334 -15.27 -4.70 -23.26
N LYS A 335 -15.07 -3.80 -22.28
CA LYS A 335 -16.01 -2.72 -22.00
C LYS A 335 -16.15 -1.75 -23.18
N MET A 336 -15.03 -1.32 -23.76
CA MET A 336 -15.03 -0.43 -24.92
C MET A 336 -15.73 -1.05 -26.12
N ALA A 337 -15.46 -2.34 -26.41
CA ALA A 337 -16.15 -3.09 -27.47
C ALA A 337 -17.65 -3.20 -27.20
N GLY A 338 -18.05 -3.44 -25.95
CA GLY A 338 -19.46 -3.46 -25.53
C GLY A 338 -20.15 -2.10 -25.69
N GLU A 339 -19.49 -1.02 -25.33
CA GLU A 339 -20.01 0.36 -25.48
C GLU A 339 -20.16 0.72 -26.97
N GLN A 340 -19.18 0.36 -27.80
CA GLN A 340 -19.27 0.56 -29.24
C GLN A 340 -20.43 -0.22 -29.85
N MET A 341 -20.58 -1.50 -29.51
CA MET A 341 -21.70 -2.34 -29.96
C MET A 341 -23.06 -1.77 -29.54
N ALA A 342 -23.15 -1.25 -28.31
CA ALA A 342 -24.38 -0.62 -27.82
C ALA A 342 -24.72 0.65 -28.64
N GLN A 343 -23.72 1.45 -29.01
CA GLN A 343 -23.93 2.62 -29.87
C GLN A 343 -24.41 2.21 -31.27
N GLU A 344 -23.81 1.17 -31.88
CA GLU A 344 -24.22 0.66 -33.20
C GLU A 344 -25.66 0.15 -33.16
N LEU A 345 -26.06 -0.59 -32.12
CA LEU A 345 -27.43 -1.04 -31.91
C LEU A 345 -28.41 0.12 -31.71
N GLU A 346 -28.03 1.20 -31.03
CA GLU A 346 -28.86 2.38 -30.89
C GLU A 346 -29.09 3.10 -32.22
N VAL A 347 -28.09 3.12 -33.11
CA VAL A 347 -28.26 3.63 -34.46
C VAL A 347 -29.24 2.76 -35.24
N ALA A 348 -29.09 1.43 -35.18
CA ALA A 348 -30.00 0.49 -35.80
C ALA A 348 -31.45 0.67 -35.28
N ARG A 349 -31.64 0.86 -33.98
CA ARG A 349 -32.95 1.17 -33.38
C ARG A 349 -33.57 2.42 -33.97
N ARG A 350 -32.80 3.50 -34.13
CA ARG A 350 -33.32 4.74 -34.74
C ARG A 350 -33.75 4.55 -36.20
N ILE A 351 -32.99 3.78 -36.94
CA ILE A 351 -33.35 3.46 -38.35
C ILE A 351 -34.65 2.65 -38.35
N GLN A 352 -34.73 1.58 -37.55
CA GLN A 352 -35.94 0.75 -37.48
C GLN A 352 -37.17 1.55 -37.00
N SER A 353 -37.01 2.42 -36.00
CA SER A 353 -38.12 3.25 -35.52
C SER A 353 -38.61 4.29 -36.53
N SER A 354 -37.86 4.58 -37.58
CA SER A 354 -38.33 5.44 -38.68
C SER A 354 -39.16 4.68 -39.72
N VAL A 355 -39.08 3.35 -39.72
CA VAL A 355 -39.80 2.46 -40.60
C VAL A 355 -41.09 1.95 -39.96
N LEU A 356 -41.04 1.61 -38.66
CA LEU A 356 -42.19 1.06 -37.95
C LEU A 356 -43.19 2.15 -37.54
N LEU A 357 -44.46 1.89 -37.73
CA LEU A 357 -45.53 2.76 -37.27
C LEU A 357 -45.75 2.64 -35.76
N GLN A 358 -45.99 3.78 -35.15
CA GLN A 358 -46.40 3.85 -33.74
C GLN A 358 -47.29 5.06 -33.51
N GLY A 359 -48.44 4.85 -32.89
CA GLY A 359 -49.40 5.90 -32.65
C GLY A 359 -50.72 5.67 -33.38
N ILE A 360 -51.47 6.72 -33.63
CA ILE A 360 -52.81 6.68 -34.25
C ILE A 360 -52.74 7.35 -35.61
N PHE A 361 -53.24 6.67 -36.59
CA PHE A 361 -53.27 7.10 -38.01
C PHE A 361 -54.67 6.95 -38.56
N GLY A 362 -54.97 7.61 -39.67
CA GLY A 362 -56.18 7.45 -40.43
C GLY A 362 -56.97 8.75 -40.57
N GLU A 363 -58.12 8.63 -41.25
CA GLU A 363 -59.03 9.72 -41.60
C GLU A 363 -60.46 9.38 -41.14
N GLU A 364 -61.44 10.08 -41.67
CA GLU A 364 -62.84 9.93 -41.26
C GLU A 364 -63.44 8.53 -41.46
N GLU A 365 -62.98 7.77 -42.45
CA GLU A 365 -63.53 6.46 -42.79
C GLU A 365 -62.96 5.30 -41.97
N TYR A 366 -61.69 5.42 -41.55
CA TYR A 366 -60.98 4.40 -40.74
C TYR A 366 -59.92 5.02 -39.87
N ARG A 367 -59.68 4.42 -38.70
CA ARG A 367 -58.57 4.81 -37.82
C ARG A 367 -57.81 3.57 -37.45
N ILE A 368 -56.45 3.69 -37.43
CA ILE A 368 -55.55 2.63 -37.08
C ILE A 368 -54.73 3.06 -35.88
N ALA A 369 -54.73 2.29 -34.82
CA ALA A 369 -53.88 2.48 -33.67
C ALA A 369 -52.84 1.36 -33.63
N VAL A 370 -51.56 1.70 -33.71
CA VAL A 370 -50.43 0.75 -33.71
C VAL A 370 -49.58 1.02 -32.49
N HIS A 371 -49.33 0.01 -31.69
CA HIS A 371 -48.37 0.05 -30.58
C HIS A 371 -47.42 -1.13 -30.68
N SER A 372 -46.11 -0.85 -30.69
CA SER A 372 -45.10 -1.86 -30.79
C SER A 372 -44.01 -1.62 -29.72
N ARG A 373 -43.54 -2.71 -29.11
CA ARG A 373 -42.47 -2.69 -28.13
C ARG A 373 -41.52 -3.86 -28.35
N ALA A 374 -40.29 -3.56 -28.70
CA ALA A 374 -39.26 -4.56 -28.86
C ALA A 374 -38.82 -5.15 -27.52
N SER A 375 -38.60 -6.46 -27.48
CA SER A 375 -38.06 -7.18 -26.31
C SER A 375 -36.58 -6.87 -26.08
N ARG A 376 -35.88 -6.47 -27.13
CA ARG A 376 -34.48 -6.05 -27.14
C ARG A 376 -34.34 -4.62 -27.66
N VAL A 377 -33.13 -4.22 -27.98
CA VAL A 377 -32.86 -2.89 -28.57
C VAL A 377 -33.55 -2.70 -29.92
N VAL A 378 -33.64 -3.76 -30.71
CA VAL A 378 -34.33 -3.84 -31.99
C VAL A 378 -35.14 -5.14 -32.09
N GLY A 379 -36.24 -5.14 -32.82
CA GLY A 379 -37.20 -6.26 -32.90
C GLY A 379 -37.38 -6.84 -34.28
N GLY A 380 -38.05 -8.02 -34.32
CA GLY A 380 -38.47 -8.70 -35.55
C GLY A 380 -39.90 -8.34 -35.98
N ASP A 381 -40.69 -7.78 -35.07
CA ASP A 381 -42.09 -7.40 -35.35
C ASP A 381 -42.17 -6.27 -36.37
N TYR A 382 -43.10 -6.38 -37.25
CA TYR A 382 -43.43 -5.43 -38.29
C TYR A 382 -44.91 -5.11 -38.32
N CYS A 383 -45.28 -3.85 -38.45
CA CYS A 383 -46.62 -3.42 -38.76
C CYS A 383 -46.57 -2.10 -39.49
N ASN A 384 -47.11 -2.12 -40.72
CA ASN A 384 -47.23 -0.91 -41.51
C ASN A 384 -48.46 -0.97 -42.44
N PHE A 385 -48.87 0.15 -42.99
CA PHE A 385 -49.95 0.23 -43.95
C PHE A 385 -49.58 1.12 -45.14
N TYR A 386 -50.18 0.85 -46.27
CA TYR A 386 -50.10 1.66 -47.49
C TYR A 386 -51.50 2.14 -47.87
N LYS A 387 -51.70 3.46 -47.97
CA LYS A 387 -52.97 4.06 -48.44
C LYS A 387 -53.03 4.06 -49.96
N LYS A 388 -54.00 3.40 -50.56
CA LYS A 388 -54.36 3.44 -51.97
C LYS A 388 -55.38 4.53 -52.27
N GLU A 389 -55.59 4.89 -53.54
CA GLU A 389 -56.64 5.83 -53.91
C GLU A 389 -58.02 5.39 -53.45
N ASN A 390 -58.32 4.10 -53.52
CA ASN A 390 -59.64 3.52 -53.19
C ASN A 390 -59.54 2.49 -52.06
N GLY A 391 -58.58 2.59 -51.16
CA GLY A 391 -58.47 1.61 -50.10
C GLY A 391 -57.17 1.66 -49.32
N LEU A 392 -56.92 0.62 -48.57
CA LEU A 392 -55.84 0.50 -47.60
C LEU A 392 -55.29 -0.92 -47.59
N GLU A 393 -53.99 -1.08 -47.70
CA GLU A 393 -53.31 -2.35 -47.37
C GLU A 393 -52.61 -2.27 -46.06
N ILE A 394 -52.77 -3.30 -45.19
CA ILE A 394 -52.10 -3.42 -43.91
C ILE A 394 -51.30 -4.72 -43.90
N LEU A 395 -50.01 -4.64 -43.60
CA LEU A 395 -49.17 -5.80 -43.39
C LEU A 395 -48.62 -5.76 -41.97
N ALA A 396 -48.92 -6.80 -41.20
CA ALA A 396 -48.40 -6.99 -39.85
C ALA A 396 -47.84 -8.41 -39.71
N GLY A 397 -46.72 -8.58 -39.04
CA GLY A 397 -46.11 -9.89 -38.86
C GLY A 397 -44.83 -9.85 -38.05
N ASP A 398 -44.17 -10.99 -37.95
CA ASP A 398 -42.91 -11.16 -37.24
C ASP A 398 -41.89 -11.89 -38.13
N VAL A 399 -40.67 -11.41 -38.14
CA VAL A 399 -39.53 -12.06 -38.81
C VAL A 399 -38.84 -12.99 -37.84
N SER A 400 -38.73 -14.25 -38.21
CA SER A 400 -38.08 -15.26 -37.38
C SER A 400 -36.64 -14.87 -36.99
N GLY A 401 -36.31 -14.98 -35.70
CA GLY A 401 -35.02 -14.60 -35.11
C GLY A 401 -35.16 -13.36 -34.23
N LYS A 402 -34.06 -12.97 -33.56
CA LYS A 402 -34.08 -11.84 -32.64
C LYS A 402 -32.88 -10.93 -32.85
N GLY A 403 -33.07 -9.66 -32.53
CA GLY A 403 -32.01 -8.64 -32.59
C GLY A 403 -31.71 -8.14 -33.98
N LEU A 404 -30.46 -7.71 -34.26
CA LEU A 404 -30.10 -6.95 -35.46
C LEU A 404 -30.43 -7.66 -36.77
N GLY A 405 -30.26 -8.99 -36.82
CA GLY A 405 -30.55 -9.77 -38.04
C GLY A 405 -32.03 -9.71 -38.43
N ALA A 406 -32.95 -9.92 -37.51
CA ALA A 406 -34.39 -9.81 -37.76
C ALA A 406 -34.78 -8.36 -38.10
N ALA A 407 -34.24 -7.37 -37.36
CA ALA A 407 -34.50 -5.95 -37.63
C ALA A 407 -34.07 -5.49 -39.05
N MET A 408 -33.01 -6.06 -39.61
CA MET A 408 -32.59 -5.77 -40.97
C MET A 408 -33.61 -6.31 -42.00
N TYR A 409 -34.11 -7.55 -41.81
CA TYR A 409 -35.18 -8.11 -42.65
C TYR A 409 -36.47 -7.30 -42.54
N VAL A 410 -36.81 -6.79 -41.37
CA VAL A 410 -37.98 -5.89 -41.17
C VAL A 410 -37.88 -4.68 -42.13
N SER A 411 -36.70 -4.05 -42.21
CA SER A 411 -36.49 -2.91 -43.10
C SER A 411 -36.58 -3.30 -44.58
N GLU A 412 -36.12 -4.51 -44.95
CA GLU A 412 -36.23 -5.02 -46.33
C GLU A 412 -37.69 -5.40 -46.66
N VAL A 413 -38.43 -5.98 -45.68
CA VAL A 413 -39.87 -6.27 -45.80
C VAL A 413 -40.65 -4.97 -46.04
N ASP A 414 -40.38 -3.93 -45.29
CA ASP A 414 -41.02 -2.62 -45.47
C ASP A 414 -40.79 -2.05 -46.85
N GLY A 415 -39.53 -2.06 -47.31
CA GLY A 415 -39.20 -1.60 -48.67
C GLY A 415 -39.89 -2.40 -49.77
N LEU A 416 -39.99 -3.74 -49.63
CA LEU A 416 -40.66 -4.61 -50.56
C LEU A 416 -42.19 -4.37 -50.54
N PHE A 417 -42.80 -4.35 -49.36
CA PHE A 417 -44.23 -4.10 -49.18
C PHE A 417 -44.62 -2.74 -49.79
N TYR A 418 -43.90 -1.68 -49.40
CA TYR A 418 -44.19 -0.33 -49.87
C TYR A 418 -43.98 -0.23 -51.41
N GLY A 419 -42.94 -0.87 -51.95
CA GLY A 419 -42.63 -0.86 -53.36
C GLY A 419 -43.71 -1.58 -54.23
N LEU A 420 -44.28 -2.70 -53.72
CA LEU A 420 -45.33 -3.43 -54.42
C LEU A 420 -46.71 -2.73 -54.26
N ALA A 421 -47.03 -2.29 -53.07
CA ALA A 421 -48.28 -1.57 -52.77
C ALA A 421 -48.39 -0.25 -53.58
N ALA A 422 -47.30 0.52 -53.68
CA ALA A 422 -47.22 1.76 -54.45
C ALA A 422 -47.39 1.56 -55.93
N ARG A 423 -47.16 0.36 -56.46
CA ARG A 423 -47.41 -0.02 -57.84
C ARG A 423 -48.80 -0.53 -58.08
N HIS A 424 -49.64 -0.51 -57.00
CA HIS A 424 -51.02 -1.05 -57.05
C HIS A 424 -51.10 -2.53 -57.48
N GLU A 425 -50.06 -3.29 -57.12
CA GLU A 425 -50.04 -4.72 -57.37
C GLU A 425 -51.18 -5.39 -56.56
N ALA A 426 -51.66 -6.53 -57.06
CA ALA A 426 -52.67 -7.31 -56.34
C ALA A 426 -52.12 -7.87 -55.05
N PRO A 427 -52.93 -8.01 -53.97
CA PRO A 427 -52.47 -8.57 -52.67
C PRO A 427 -51.76 -9.92 -52.79
N GLU A 428 -52.17 -10.74 -53.75
CA GLU A 428 -51.56 -12.04 -54.09
C GLU A 428 -50.09 -11.87 -54.54
N VAL A 429 -49.78 -10.80 -55.28
CA VAL A 429 -48.42 -10.50 -55.79
C VAL A 429 -47.55 -10.07 -54.61
N ILE A 430 -48.09 -9.32 -53.63
CA ILE A 430 -47.39 -8.94 -52.39
C ILE A 430 -47.03 -10.18 -51.59
N VAL A 431 -48.01 -11.07 -51.37
CA VAL A 431 -47.84 -12.33 -50.62
C VAL A 431 -46.76 -13.22 -51.28
N GLU A 432 -46.84 -13.40 -52.59
CA GLU A 432 -45.88 -14.21 -53.34
C GLU A 432 -44.46 -13.54 -53.34
N GLY A 433 -44.41 -12.21 -53.47
CA GLY A 433 -43.16 -11.44 -53.43
C GLY A 433 -42.46 -11.57 -52.05
N LEU A 434 -43.21 -11.50 -50.97
CA LEU A 434 -42.67 -11.73 -49.62
C LEU A 434 -42.14 -13.17 -49.44
N HIS A 435 -42.90 -14.15 -49.93
CA HIS A 435 -42.48 -15.55 -49.89
C HIS A 435 -41.18 -15.77 -50.66
N GLN A 436 -41.11 -15.30 -51.91
CA GLN A 436 -39.93 -15.44 -52.76
C GLN A 436 -38.70 -14.71 -52.15
N PHE A 437 -38.92 -13.51 -51.57
CA PHE A 437 -37.86 -12.77 -50.90
C PHE A 437 -37.19 -13.58 -49.78
N PHE A 438 -37.97 -14.22 -48.89
CA PHE A 438 -37.42 -15.06 -47.83
C PHE A 438 -36.83 -16.37 -48.32
N LEU A 439 -37.32 -16.96 -49.45
CA LEU A 439 -36.69 -18.10 -50.09
C LEU A 439 -35.31 -17.76 -50.60
N ASP A 440 -35.15 -16.60 -51.22
CA ASP A 440 -33.90 -16.19 -51.88
C ASP A 440 -32.89 -15.64 -50.90
N ARG A 441 -33.32 -14.85 -49.91
CA ARG A 441 -32.45 -14.10 -49.01
C ARG A 441 -32.42 -14.61 -47.59
N GLY A 442 -33.44 -15.33 -47.11
CA GLY A 442 -33.55 -15.83 -45.77
C GLY A 442 -32.55 -16.93 -45.37
N GLY A 443 -31.66 -17.35 -46.32
CA GLY A 443 -30.64 -18.38 -46.06
C GLY A 443 -31.24 -19.71 -45.59
N GLY A 444 -32.56 -19.85 -45.65
CA GLY A 444 -33.32 -21.00 -45.19
C GLY A 444 -33.48 -21.17 -43.69
N SER A 445 -33.09 -20.17 -42.94
CA SER A 445 -33.29 -20.11 -41.49
C SER A 445 -34.20 -18.95 -41.08
N SER A 446 -34.42 -17.99 -41.98
CA SER A 446 -35.33 -16.87 -41.77
C SER A 446 -36.61 -17.02 -42.54
N PHE A 447 -37.72 -16.73 -41.94
CA PHE A 447 -39.06 -16.76 -42.50
C PHE A 447 -39.86 -15.60 -41.89
N PHE A 448 -41.03 -15.31 -42.50
CA PHE A 448 -41.88 -14.24 -42.05
C PHE A 448 -43.30 -14.79 -41.84
N SER A 449 -43.78 -14.66 -40.59
CA SER A 449 -45.17 -14.93 -40.31
C SER A 449 -45.94 -13.61 -40.32
N ALA A 450 -47.00 -13.53 -41.10
CA ALA A 450 -47.67 -12.26 -41.29
C ALA A 450 -49.16 -12.38 -41.64
N THR A 451 -49.82 -11.26 -41.48
CA THR A 451 -51.17 -10.99 -41.95
C THR A 451 -51.17 -9.85 -42.95
N LEU A 452 -51.72 -10.08 -44.13
CA LEU A 452 -52.01 -9.03 -45.09
C LEU A 452 -53.53 -8.81 -45.20
N LEU A 453 -53.92 -7.57 -45.04
CA LEU A 453 -55.30 -7.09 -45.20
C LEU A 453 -55.34 -6.14 -46.41
N ASP A 454 -56.26 -6.37 -47.34
CA ASP A 454 -56.59 -5.42 -48.42
C ASP A 454 -58.02 -4.92 -48.23
N ILE A 455 -58.15 -3.70 -47.76
CA ILE A 455 -59.40 -3.05 -47.40
C ILE A 455 -59.81 -2.15 -48.54
N ARG A 456 -60.94 -2.44 -49.15
CA ARG A 456 -61.48 -1.73 -50.31
C ARG A 456 -62.86 -1.18 -50.00
N PRO A 457 -62.99 0.04 -49.54
CA PRO A 457 -64.26 0.69 -49.24
C PRO A 457 -65.12 0.87 -50.48
N ASP A 458 -64.52 1.11 -51.68
CA ASP A 458 -65.22 1.30 -52.91
C ASP A 458 -66.05 0.10 -53.38
N VAL A 459 -65.61 -1.10 -53.05
CA VAL A 459 -66.31 -2.35 -53.30
C VAL A 459 -66.89 -3.01 -52.03
N GLY A 460 -66.77 -2.35 -50.89
CA GLY A 460 -67.32 -2.81 -49.62
C GLY A 460 -66.72 -4.12 -49.11
N LYS A 461 -65.40 -4.37 -49.34
CA LYS A 461 -64.80 -5.67 -49.02
C LYS A 461 -63.47 -5.52 -48.29
N ILE A 462 -63.17 -6.50 -47.41
CA ILE A 462 -61.89 -6.70 -46.77
C ILE A 462 -61.38 -8.09 -47.13
N ASP A 463 -60.28 -8.16 -47.90
CA ASP A 463 -59.60 -9.42 -48.22
C ASP A 463 -58.52 -9.69 -47.21
N TYR A 464 -58.44 -10.88 -46.61
CA TYR A 464 -57.53 -11.33 -45.57
C TYR A 464 -56.72 -12.53 -46.05
N TYR A 465 -55.40 -12.38 -45.96
CA TYR A 465 -54.41 -13.43 -46.24
C TYR A 465 -53.57 -13.67 -44.98
N ARG A 466 -53.54 -14.93 -44.49
CA ARG A 466 -52.80 -15.33 -43.33
C ARG A 466 -51.53 -16.12 -43.76
N MET A 467 -50.36 -15.57 -43.47
CA MET A 467 -49.07 -16.22 -43.68
C MET A 467 -48.49 -16.73 -42.36
N GLY A 468 -49.14 -17.72 -41.78
CA GLY A 468 -48.76 -18.23 -40.46
C GLY A 468 -49.65 -17.73 -39.32
N ASP A 469 -49.11 -17.60 -38.13
CA ASP A 469 -49.82 -17.14 -36.94
C ASP A 469 -49.38 -15.73 -36.55
N PRO A 470 -50.11 -14.88 -35.86
CA PRO A 470 -51.40 -15.13 -35.18
C PRO A 470 -52.63 -14.93 -36.05
N PRO A 471 -53.86 -15.34 -35.56
CA PRO A 471 -55.10 -15.11 -36.29
C PRO A 471 -55.56 -13.66 -36.16
N LEU A 472 -56.47 -13.28 -37.06
CA LEU A 472 -57.16 -11.98 -37.03
C LEU A 472 -58.38 -12.02 -36.09
N LEU A 473 -58.49 -11.03 -35.19
CA LEU A 473 -59.76 -10.83 -34.46
C LEU A 473 -60.60 -9.80 -35.17
N VAL A 474 -61.87 -10.16 -35.43
CA VAL A 474 -62.82 -9.34 -36.19
C VAL A 474 -63.98 -8.98 -35.31
N LYS A 475 -64.23 -7.69 -35.08
CA LYS A 475 -65.43 -7.18 -34.43
C LYS A 475 -66.54 -6.99 -35.46
N ARG A 476 -67.64 -7.68 -35.26
CA ARG A 476 -68.81 -7.50 -36.11
C ARG A 476 -69.79 -6.47 -35.52
N LYS A 477 -70.72 -6.00 -36.32
CA LYS A 477 -71.76 -5.04 -35.93
C LYS A 477 -72.73 -5.56 -34.85
N ASP A 478 -72.71 -6.87 -34.57
CA ASP A 478 -73.39 -7.46 -33.41
C ASP A 478 -72.69 -7.15 -32.09
N GLY A 479 -71.51 -6.42 -32.11
CA GLY A 479 -70.70 -6.06 -30.97
C GLY A 479 -69.73 -7.15 -30.50
N ARG A 480 -69.72 -8.32 -31.13
CA ARG A 480 -68.92 -9.47 -30.72
C ARG A 480 -67.62 -9.58 -31.50
N TRP A 481 -66.59 -10.04 -30.84
CA TRP A 481 -65.30 -10.37 -31.44
C TRP A 481 -65.26 -11.84 -31.86
N TYR A 482 -64.82 -12.09 -33.09
CA TYR A 482 -64.65 -13.40 -33.70
C TYR A 482 -63.20 -13.65 -34.09
N VAL A 483 -62.70 -14.89 -33.89
CA VAL A 483 -61.37 -15.32 -34.33
C VAL A 483 -61.44 -15.83 -35.75
N SER A 484 -60.75 -15.20 -36.68
CA SER A 484 -60.62 -15.69 -38.05
C SER A 484 -59.27 -16.34 -38.25
N ARG A 485 -59.24 -17.64 -38.51
CA ARG A 485 -58.05 -18.44 -38.66
C ARG A 485 -58.10 -19.29 -39.92
N PRO A 486 -58.02 -18.66 -41.12
CA PRO A 486 -57.95 -19.42 -42.38
C PRO A 486 -56.70 -20.25 -42.44
N LYS A 487 -56.68 -21.24 -43.35
CA LYS A 487 -55.46 -21.98 -43.68
C LYS A 487 -54.37 -21.00 -44.15
N GLY A 488 -53.18 -21.15 -43.59
CA GLY A 488 -52.06 -20.28 -43.90
C GLY A 488 -50.71 -21.00 -43.78
N MET A 489 -49.71 -20.45 -44.42
CA MET A 489 -48.33 -20.94 -44.38
C MET A 489 -47.39 -19.75 -44.24
N ILE A 490 -46.35 -19.88 -43.45
CA ILE A 490 -45.34 -18.84 -43.32
C ILE A 490 -44.62 -18.55 -44.61
N ALA A 491 -44.33 -17.28 -44.89
CA ALA A 491 -43.53 -16.88 -46.05
C ALA A 491 -42.06 -17.31 -45.92
N GLY A 492 -41.47 -17.84 -46.95
CA GLY A 492 -40.09 -18.37 -46.93
C GLY A 492 -39.99 -19.85 -46.54
N MET A 493 -41.10 -20.58 -46.46
CA MET A 493 -41.11 -22.03 -46.20
C MET A 493 -40.36 -22.78 -47.29
N ARG A 494 -39.30 -23.49 -46.94
CA ARG A 494 -38.49 -24.28 -47.87
C ARG A 494 -39.28 -25.41 -48.53
N GLY A 495 -39.02 -25.65 -49.81
CA GLY A 495 -39.65 -26.71 -50.58
C GLY A 495 -41.02 -26.31 -51.15
N VAL A 496 -41.46 -25.10 -50.95
CA VAL A 496 -42.63 -24.51 -51.56
C VAL A 496 -42.17 -23.39 -52.46
N SER A 497 -42.46 -23.49 -53.77
CA SER A 497 -42.10 -22.49 -54.77
C SER A 497 -43.12 -21.37 -54.91
N GLN A 498 -44.36 -21.63 -54.56
CA GLN A 498 -45.50 -20.69 -54.60
C GLN A 498 -46.31 -20.89 -53.31
N ILE A 499 -46.58 -19.82 -52.58
CA ILE A 499 -47.29 -19.89 -51.31
C ILE A 499 -48.81 -19.86 -51.47
N LEU A 500 -49.32 -19.21 -52.51
CA LEU A 500 -50.76 -18.98 -52.70
C LEU A 500 -51.61 -20.25 -52.63
N PRO A 501 -51.20 -21.41 -53.19
CA PRO A 501 -52.01 -22.65 -53.10
C PRO A 501 -52.21 -23.16 -51.66
N TYR A 502 -51.40 -22.69 -50.72
CA TYR A 502 -51.43 -23.08 -49.31
C TYR A 502 -52.11 -22.06 -48.41
N LEU A 503 -52.60 -20.93 -49.00
CA LEU A 503 -53.31 -19.88 -48.29
C LEU A 503 -54.81 -19.96 -48.65
N GLU A 504 -55.61 -19.78 -47.62
CA GLU A 504 -57.04 -19.58 -47.78
C GLU A 504 -57.33 -18.07 -47.71
N LYS A 505 -57.84 -17.50 -48.80
CA LYS A 505 -58.33 -16.12 -48.82
C LYS A 505 -59.69 -16.04 -48.19
N VAL A 506 -59.86 -15.18 -47.16
CA VAL A 506 -61.13 -14.87 -46.54
C VAL A 506 -61.53 -13.45 -46.90
N THR A 507 -62.76 -13.27 -47.33
CA THR A 507 -63.32 -11.95 -47.68
C THR A 507 -64.48 -11.63 -46.70
N PHE A 508 -64.38 -10.49 -46.02
CA PHE A 508 -65.44 -9.97 -45.17
C PHE A 508 -66.14 -8.82 -45.86
N PRO A 509 -67.49 -8.77 -45.80
CA PRO A 509 -68.23 -7.56 -46.17
C PRO A 509 -67.87 -6.42 -45.19
N LEU A 510 -67.49 -5.26 -45.71
CA LEU A 510 -67.07 -4.13 -44.87
C LEU A 510 -68.21 -3.60 -44.00
N ASP A 511 -69.46 -3.69 -44.53
CA ASP A 511 -70.66 -3.28 -43.83
C ASP A 511 -71.02 -4.17 -42.61
N GLU A 512 -70.44 -5.38 -42.50
CA GLU A 512 -70.62 -6.28 -41.33
C GLU A 512 -69.52 -6.11 -40.25
N VAL A 513 -68.44 -5.34 -40.52
CA VAL A 513 -67.26 -5.23 -39.66
C VAL A 513 -67.18 -3.84 -39.03
N ASP A 514 -67.08 -3.79 -37.69
CA ASP A 514 -66.80 -2.57 -36.92
C ASP A 514 -65.30 -2.32 -36.69
N GLY A 515 -64.52 -3.40 -36.59
CA GLY A 515 -63.06 -3.28 -36.37
C GLY A 515 -62.30 -4.58 -36.50
N LEU A 516 -61.00 -4.45 -36.67
CA LEU A 516 -60.03 -5.54 -36.78
C LEU A 516 -58.94 -5.36 -35.71
N PHE A 517 -58.45 -6.47 -35.17
CA PHE A 517 -57.34 -6.45 -34.25
C PHE A 517 -56.29 -7.49 -34.67
N LEU A 518 -55.09 -6.96 -35.00
CA LEU A 518 -53.89 -7.72 -35.32
C LEU A 518 -52.98 -7.70 -34.10
N TYR A 519 -52.29 -8.78 -33.86
CA TYR A 519 -51.34 -8.89 -32.77
C TYR A 519 -50.25 -9.90 -33.07
N SER A 520 -49.04 -9.68 -32.48
CA SER A 520 -47.94 -10.63 -32.56
C SER A 520 -48.08 -11.75 -31.54
N ASP A 521 -47.32 -12.83 -31.73
CA ASP A 521 -47.29 -13.94 -30.77
C ASP A 521 -46.76 -13.48 -29.39
N GLY A 522 -45.79 -12.51 -29.32
CA GLY A 522 -45.39 -11.91 -28.08
C GLY A 522 -46.49 -11.22 -27.31
N PHE A 523 -47.49 -10.61 -28.01
CA PHE A 523 -48.69 -10.09 -27.32
C PHE A 523 -49.54 -11.21 -26.75
N LEU A 524 -49.69 -12.30 -27.48
CA LEU A 524 -50.44 -13.47 -27.04
C LEU A 524 -49.79 -14.09 -25.76
N GLU A 525 -48.48 -14.13 -25.72
CA GLU A 525 -47.71 -14.66 -24.58
C GLU A 525 -47.87 -13.84 -23.28
N LEU A 526 -48.29 -12.58 -23.37
CA LEU A 526 -48.61 -11.79 -22.19
C LEU A 526 -49.80 -12.33 -21.40
N PHE A 527 -50.67 -13.10 -22.07
CA PHE A 527 -51.96 -13.56 -21.50
C PHE A 527 -52.01 -15.08 -21.39
N PRO A 528 -51.88 -15.65 -20.18
CA PRO A 528 -51.95 -17.09 -19.98
C PRO A 528 -53.28 -17.72 -20.44
N GLY A 529 -54.35 -16.96 -20.46
CA GLY A 529 -55.69 -17.40 -20.95
C GLY A 529 -55.84 -17.37 -22.46
N GLY A 530 -54.78 -16.92 -23.17
CA GLY A 530 -54.76 -16.86 -24.62
C GLY A 530 -55.77 -15.91 -25.26
N GLU A 531 -56.23 -16.21 -26.48
CA GLU A 531 -57.19 -15.39 -27.26
C GLU A 531 -58.49 -15.08 -26.50
N PRO A 532 -59.10 -15.99 -25.70
CA PRO A 532 -60.28 -15.64 -24.91
C PRO A 532 -60.08 -14.49 -23.93
N GLU A 533 -58.87 -14.37 -23.37
CA GLU A 533 -58.55 -13.28 -22.47
C GLU A 533 -58.35 -11.96 -23.21
N ILE A 534 -57.67 -12.00 -24.38
CA ILE A 534 -57.54 -10.85 -25.28
C ILE A 534 -58.92 -10.35 -25.70
N ILE A 535 -59.84 -11.25 -26.13
CA ILE A 535 -61.21 -10.91 -26.52
C ILE A 535 -61.97 -10.25 -25.36
N ARG A 536 -61.78 -10.71 -24.14
CA ARG A 536 -62.38 -10.09 -22.94
C ARG A 536 -61.93 -8.64 -22.75
N ILE A 537 -60.61 -8.37 -22.92
CA ILE A 537 -60.08 -7.03 -22.87
C ILE A 537 -60.66 -6.17 -23.98
N LEU A 538 -60.60 -6.65 -25.24
CA LEU A 538 -61.14 -5.94 -26.37
C LEU A 538 -62.64 -5.65 -26.30
N THR A 539 -63.42 -6.54 -25.67
CA THR A 539 -64.86 -6.33 -25.45
C THR A 539 -65.15 -5.18 -24.46
N GLY A 540 -64.21 -4.92 -23.56
CA GLY A 540 -64.28 -3.78 -22.62
C GLY A 540 -63.83 -2.44 -23.26
N LEU A 541 -63.30 -2.44 -24.49
CA LEU A 541 -62.83 -1.23 -25.15
C LEU A 541 -63.92 -0.67 -26.10
N ASP A 542 -64.08 0.65 -26.02
CA ASP A 542 -64.82 1.37 -27.07
C ASP A 542 -63.90 1.62 -28.26
N ILE A 543 -64.04 0.83 -29.32
CA ILE A 543 -63.21 1.00 -30.53
C ILE A 543 -63.60 2.22 -31.36
N GLY A 544 -64.73 2.87 -31.05
CA GLY A 544 -65.13 4.17 -31.59
C GLY A 544 -64.26 5.30 -31.08
N ASP A 545 -63.79 5.20 -29.82
CA ASP A 545 -62.76 6.08 -29.23
C ASP A 545 -61.38 5.39 -29.33
N VAL A 546 -60.76 5.53 -30.50
CA VAL A 546 -59.48 4.88 -30.77
C VAL A 546 -58.36 5.39 -29.91
N GLU A 547 -58.40 6.66 -29.43
CA GLU A 547 -57.41 7.25 -28.51
C GLU A 547 -57.44 6.56 -27.16
N SER A 548 -58.64 6.38 -26.60
CA SER A 548 -58.83 5.67 -25.34
C SER A 548 -58.43 4.18 -25.48
N ALA A 549 -58.83 3.52 -26.56
CA ALA A 549 -58.43 2.13 -26.84
C ALA A 549 -56.91 1.96 -26.95
N TYR A 550 -56.24 2.86 -27.68
CA TYR A 550 -54.79 2.89 -27.80
C TYR A 550 -54.12 3.04 -26.46
N THR A 551 -54.58 4.02 -25.65
CA THR A 551 -54.00 4.29 -24.32
C THR A 551 -54.08 3.07 -23.42
N VAL A 552 -55.23 2.37 -23.40
CA VAL A 552 -55.41 1.15 -22.61
C VAL A 552 -54.50 0.03 -23.12
N LEU A 553 -54.45 -0.23 -24.42
CA LEU A 553 -53.60 -1.28 -24.99
C LEU A 553 -52.10 -1.01 -24.73
N ALA A 554 -51.66 0.23 -24.93
CA ALA A 554 -50.30 0.64 -24.61
C ALA A 554 -49.96 0.47 -23.13
N SER A 555 -50.90 0.89 -22.23
CA SER A 555 -50.67 0.75 -20.78
C SER A 555 -50.59 -0.70 -20.32
N VAL A 556 -51.36 -1.60 -20.94
CA VAL A 556 -51.32 -3.05 -20.64
C VAL A 556 -49.96 -3.63 -21.05
N ILE A 557 -49.47 -3.29 -22.22
CA ILE A 557 -48.15 -3.76 -22.72
C ILE A 557 -47.03 -3.20 -21.82
N ASP A 558 -47.04 -1.91 -21.53
CA ASP A 558 -46.05 -1.26 -20.71
C ASP A 558 -46.03 -1.73 -19.26
N ALA A 559 -47.23 -2.02 -18.69
CA ALA A 559 -47.31 -2.60 -17.37
C ALA A 559 -46.68 -4.00 -17.29
N HIS A 560 -46.93 -4.87 -18.26
CA HIS A 560 -46.27 -6.18 -18.33
C HIS A 560 -44.78 -6.05 -18.50
N ALA A 561 -44.31 -5.18 -19.38
CA ALA A 561 -42.88 -4.93 -19.63
C ALA A 561 -42.14 -4.34 -18.40
N SER A 562 -42.84 -3.62 -17.54
CA SER A 562 -42.26 -3.06 -16.30
C SER A 562 -42.07 -4.10 -15.19
N VAL A 563 -42.84 -5.17 -15.21
CA VAL A 563 -42.85 -6.23 -14.17
C VAL A 563 -41.94 -7.39 -14.57
N LYS A 564 -41.92 -7.73 -15.84
CA LYS A 564 -41.15 -8.86 -16.38
C LYS A 564 -40.54 -8.47 -17.71
N GLU A 565 -39.29 -8.87 -17.93
CA GLU A 565 -38.63 -8.73 -19.23
C GLU A 565 -39.44 -9.46 -20.31
N LEU A 566 -39.74 -8.76 -21.41
CA LEU A 566 -40.51 -9.34 -22.52
C LEU A 566 -39.69 -10.47 -23.13
N MET A 567 -40.33 -11.62 -23.34
CA MET A 567 -39.70 -12.79 -23.95
C MET A 567 -39.60 -12.66 -25.46
N ASP A 568 -40.60 -11.99 -26.08
CA ASP A 568 -40.65 -11.65 -27.48
C ASP A 568 -41.13 -10.23 -27.76
N ASP A 569 -40.97 -9.77 -28.99
CA ASP A 569 -41.44 -8.47 -29.43
C ASP A 569 -42.99 -8.43 -29.36
N VAL A 570 -43.54 -7.31 -28.98
CA VAL A 570 -44.98 -7.15 -28.79
C VAL A 570 -45.49 -6.06 -29.68
N THR A 571 -46.36 -6.44 -30.62
CA THR A 571 -46.99 -5.50 -31.56
C THR A 571 -48.48 -5.74 -31.64
N VAL A 572 -49.26 -4.68 -31.57
CA VAL A 572 -50.69 -4.69 -31.74
C VAL A 572 -51.12 -3.60 -32.75
N ALA A 573 -52.10 -3.90 -33.54
CA ALA A 573 -52.78 -2.93 -34.41
C ALA A 573 -54.30 -3.08 -34.34
N LEU A 574 -54.96 -2.00 -33.93
CA LEU A 574 -56.43 -1.89 -33.89
C LEU A 574 -56.88 -1.04 -35.09
N VAL A 575 -57.73 -1.60 -35.95
CA VAL A 575 -58.38 -0.87 -37.03
C VAL A 575 -59.85 -0.69 -36.67
N SER A 576 -60.31 0.53 -36.68
CA SER A 576 -61.74 0.87 -36.45
C SER A 576 -62.32 1.51 -37.69
N PHE A 577 -63.47 1.04 -38.08
CA PHE A 577 -64.26 1.59 -39.18
C PHE A 577 -65.35 2.49 -38.62
N GLN A 578 -65.26 3.79 -38.88
CA GLN A 578 -66.32 4.75 -38.54
C GLN A 578 -67.20 4.92 -39.76
N ILE A 579 -68.40 4.36 -39.71
CA ILE A 579 -69.43 4.65 -40.73
C ILE A 579 -69.96 6.04 -40.39
N LEU A 580 -69.71 7.03 -41.27
CA LEU A 580 -70.42 8.30 -41.21
C LEU A 580 -71.94 8.00 -41.27
N PRO A 581 -72.77 8.55 -40.37
CA PRO A 581 -74.18 8.44 -40.51
C PRO A 581 -74.55 8.98 -41.93
N GLU A 582 -75.27 8.17 -42.70
CA GLU A 582 -75.86 8.62 -43.96
C GLU A 582 -76.41 10.05 -43.77
N VAL A 583 -75.82 10.98 -44.53
CA VAL A 583 -76.46 12.28 -44.67
C VAL A 583 -77.79 12.01 -45.33
N GLN A 584 -78.85 11.91 -44.51
CA GLN A 584 -80.20 11.90 -45.03
C GLN A 584 -80.35 13.12 -45.95
N GLY A 585 -80.40 12.82 -47.25
CA GLY A 585 -80.61 13.82 -48.26
C GLY A 585 -81.82 14.63 -47.91
N THR A 586 -81.63 15.89 -47.59
CA THR A 586 -82.70 16.88 -47.64
C THR A 586 -83.12 17.01 -49.10
N GLU A 587 -84.20 16.33 -49.45
CA GLU A 587 -84.92 16.71 -50.69
C GLU A 587 -85.32 18.17 -50.54
N VAL A 588 -84.96 18.97 -51.52
CA VAL A 588 -85.58 20.25 -51.89
C VAL A 588 -86.12 20.14 -53.24
#